data_7a631ad515813243e15afb079854b40b
#
_entry.id   7a631ad515813243e15afb079854b40b
#
_cell.length_a   1.000
_cell.length_b   1.000
_cell.length_c   1.000
_cell.angle_alpha   90.00
_cell.angle_beta   90.00
_cell.angle_gamma   90.00
#
_symmetry.space_group_name_H-M   'P 1'
#
loop_
_entity.id
_entity.type
_entity.pdbx_description
1 polymer ?
#
loop_
_entity_poly.entity_id
_entity_poly.type
_entity_poly.pdbx_seq_one_letter_code
_entity_poly.pdbx_strand_id
1 'polypeptide(L)'
;MSHLSTTVRIEAPAAAVFDLIADPARSPEWQTLLAEMGDIAGRPGGIGSSFVGFYKVAGRKLASRFVVTAAERPRIFQVNGTTSGGWARWTTMLEPDGSGCTIEVRLEYELPGEIVGSLFGLLTGNRIEREFRRTYENLKRLAETGTAADPARLAEPTPIESALSYEDEDEEGEQLATN
;
A
#
# COMPACT_ATOMS: atom_id res chain seq x y z
N MET A 1 -12.51 12.62 -3.97
CA MET A 1 -12.58 11.32 -3.27
C MET A 1 -12.49 10.21 -4.30
N SER A 2 -11.50 9.37 -4.21
CA SER A 2 -11.24 8.26 -5.13
C SER A 2 -11.45 6.92 -4.43
N HIS A 3 -11.75 5.86 -5.18
CA HIS A 3 -11.91 4.53 -4.62
C HIS A 3 -11.31 3.46 -5.52
N LEU A 4 -10.81 2.39 -4.92
CA LEU A 4 -10.38 1.16 -5.56
C LEU A 4 -11.06 -0.02 -4.89
N SER A 5 -11.31 -1.08 -5.63
CA SER A 5 -11.80 -2.33 -5.07
C SER A 5 -11.20 -3.52 -5.81
N THR A 6 -11.09 -4.63 -5.10
CA THR A 6 -10.71 -5.92 -5.68
C THR A 6 -11.36 -7.06 -4.90
N THR A 7 -11.62 -8.15 -5.58
CA THR A 7 -12.15 -9.39 -4.98
C THR A 7 -11.19 -10.51 -5.32
N VAL A 8 -10.78 -11.28 -4.31
CA VAL A 8 -9.81 -12.37 -4.47
C VAL A 8 -10.31 -13.60 -3.73
N ARG A 9 -10.31 -14.76 -4.41
CA ARG A 9 -10.53 -16.07 -3.81
C ARG A 9 -9.21 -16.64 -3.30
N ILE A 10 -9.16 -17.03 -2.02
CA ILE A 10 -7.97 -17.57 -1.34
C ILE A 10 -8.28 -18.96 -0.82
N GLU A 11 -7.43 -19.93 -1.13
CA GLU A 11 -7.53 -21.32 -0.68
C GLU A 11 -6.90 -21.50 0.71
N ALA A 12 -7.32 -20.63 1.65
CA ALA A 12 -6.94 -20.71 3.05
C ALA A 12 -8.12 -20.29 3.93
N PRO A 13 -8.22 -20.81 5.17
CA PRO A 13 -9.33 -20.47 6.07
C PRO A 13 -9.41 -18.96 6.33
N ALA A 14 -10.63 -18.39 6.31
CA ALA A 14 -10.87 -16.97 6.53
C ALA A 14 -10.19 -16.43 7.81
N ALA A 15 -10.15 -17.25 8.87
CA ALA A 15 -9.49 -16.88 10.11
C ALA A 15 -7.97 -16.69 9.95
N ALA A 16 -7.31 -17.55 9.17
CA ALA A 16 -5.87 -17.43 8.90
C ALA A 16 -5.57 -16.21 8.03
N VAL A 17 -6.40 -15.96 7.01
CA VAL A 17 -6.27 -14.77 6.15
C VAL A 17 -6.50 -13.48 6.96
N PHE A 18 -7.52 -13.48 7.83
CA PHE A 18 -7.79 -12.35 8.72
C PHE A 18 -6.58 -12.05 9.62
N ASP A 19 -5.98 -13.08 10.23
CA ASP A 19 -4.84 -12.91 11.13
C ASP A 19 -3.61 -12.35 10.40
N LEU A 20 -3.40 -12.70 9.12
CA LEU A 20 -2.36 -12.10 8.26
C LEU A 20 -2.61 -10.61 8.00
N ILE A 21 -3.86 -10.25 7.69
CA ILE A 21 -4.23 -8.86 7.38
C ILE A 21 -4.16 -7.99 8.64
N ALA A 22 -4.57 -8.55 9.78
CA ALA A 22 -4.67 -7.84 11.05
C ALA A 22 -3.34 -7.66 11.79
N ASP A 23 -2.28 -8.34 11.34
CA ASP A 23 -0.94 -8.21 11.92
C ASP A 23 -0.09 -7.20 11.12
N PRO A 24 0.10 -5.97 11.64
CA PRO A 24 0.89 -4.96 10.93
C PRO A 24 2.36 -5.36 10.76
N ALA A 25 2.93 -6.18 11.64
CA ALA A 25 4.31 -6.63 11.52
C ALA A 25 4.52 -7.53 10.29
N ARG A 26 3.47 -8.20 9.82
CA ARG A 26 3.49 -9.05 8.63
C ARG A 26 3.12 -8.33 7.33
N SER A 27 2.66 -7.09 7.40
CA SER A 27 2.27 -6.31 6.22
C SER A 27 3.37 -6.19 5.16
N PRO A 28 4.68 -6.05 5.49
CA PRO A 28 5.74 -6.01 4.48
C PRO A 28 5.90 -7.31 3.67
N GLU A 29 5.36 -8.44 4.16
CA GLU A 29 5.46 -9.73 3.46
C GLU A 29 4.58 -9.78 2.19
N TRP A 30 3.59 -8.90 2.07
CA TRP A 30 2.60 -8.93 0.98
C TRP A 30 2.26 -7.57 0.36
N GLN A 31 2.41 -6.45 1.06
CA GLN A 31 2.11 -5.12 0.50
C GLN A 31 3.24 -4.63 -0.40
N THR A 32 2.91 -4.26 -1.64
CA THR A 32 3.91 -3.96 -2.69
C THR A 32 4.70 -2.67 -2.48
N LEU A 33 4.06 -1.62 -1.99
CA LEU A 33 4.71 -0.30 -1.84
C LEU A 33 5.22 -0.04 -0.43
N LEU A 34 4.93 -0.94 0.50
CA LEU A 34 5.30 -0.81 1.89
C LEU A 34 6.76 -1.23 2.08
N ALA A 35 7.59 -0.30 2.54
CA ALA A 35 8.99 -0.57 2.82
C ALA A 35 9.23 -1.06 4.25
N GLU A 36 8.46 -0.53 5.21
CA GLU A 36 8.68 -0.77 6.64
C GLU A 36 7.40 -0.49 7.43
N MET A 37 7.21 -1.21 8.53
CA MET A 37 6.22 -0.91 9.57
C MET A 37 6.93 -0.54 10.87
N GLY A 38 6.39 0.45 11.57
CA GLY A 38 6.93 0.91 12.84
C GLY A 38 5.86 1.46 13.76
N ASP A 39 6.27 1.89 14.95
CA ASP A 39 5.38 2.49 15.98
C ASP A 39 4.11 1.68 16.23
N ILE A 40 4.22 0.34 16.26
CA ILE A 40 3.08 -0.54 16.51
C ILE A 40 2.69 -0.41 17.98
N ALA A 41 1.46 0.04 18.23
CA ALA A 41 0.91 0.26 19.56
C ALA A 41 -0.45 -0.42 19.70
N GLY A 42 -0.71 -0.97 20.88
CA GLY A 42 -1.92 -1.72 21.19
C GLY A 42 -1.84 -3.19 20.78
N ARG A 43 -2.95 -3.90 20.94
CA ARG A 43 -3.05 -5.31 20.54
C ARG A 43 -3.15 -5.41 19.02
N PRO A 44 -2.30 -6.19 18.34
CA PRO A 44 -2.41 -6.40 16.90
C PRO A 44 -3.83 -6.81 16.49
N GLY A 45 -4.38 -6.14 15.47
CA GLY A 45 -5.74 -6.36 15.01
C GLY A 45 -6.86 -5.89 15.96
N GLY A 46 -6.53 -5.33 17.11
CA GLY A 46 -7.53 -4.77 18.03
C GLY A 46 -8.02 -3.39 17.62
N ILE A 47 -9.30 -3.08 17.80
CA ILE A 47 -9.85 -1.73 17.57
C ILE A 47 -9.08 -0.72 18.43
N GLY A 48 -8.67 0.41 17.82
CA GLY A 48 -7.87 1.46 18.44
C GLY A 48 -6.35 1.19 18.44
N SER A 49 -5.89 0.00 18.05
CA SER A 49 -4.46 -0.21 17.80
C SER A 49 -3.99 0.65 16.64
N SER A 50 -2.73 1.06 16.70
CA SER A 50 -2.16 1.96 15.69
C SER A 50 -0.76 1.53 15.27
N PHE A 51 -0.35 1.96 14.08
CA PHE A 51 0.97 1.70 13.53
C PHE A 51 1.33 2.75 12.47
N VAL A 52 2.60 2.84 12.14
CA VAL A 52 3.10 3.72 11.07
C VAL A 52 3.66 2.87 9.94
N GLY A 53 3.11 3.04 8.73
CA GLY A 53 3.65 2.45 7.52
C GLY A 53 4.52 3.46 6.77
N PHE A 54 5.68 3.01 6.29
CA PHE A 54 6.57 3.79 5.45
C PHE A 54 6.52 3.26 4.02
N TYR A 55 6.01 4.06 3.11
CA TYR A 55 5.82 3.71 1.71
C TYR A 55 6.88 4.35 0.83
N LYS A 56 7.39 3.63 -0.16
CA LYS A 56 8.23 4.18 -1.23
C LYS A 56 7.35 4.57 -2.41
N VAL A 57 7.26 5.85 -2.67
CA VAL A 57 6.46 6.39 -3.78
C VAL A 57 7.31 7.41 -4.53
N ALA A 58 7.57 7.18 -5.81
CA ALA A 58 8.38 8.04 -6.66
C ALA A 58 9.73 8.45 -6.01
N GLY A 59 10.48 7.47 -5.48
CA GLY A 59 11.78 7.70 -4.82
C GLY A 59 11.70 8.37 -3.44
N ARG A 60 10.50 8.73 -2.96
CA ARG A 60 10.29 9.37 -1.65
C ARG A 60 9.73 8.39 -0.64
N LYS A 61 10.17 8.52 0.62
CA LYS A 61 9.60 7.78 1.76
C LYS A 61 8.44 8.60 2.34
N LEU A 62 7.22 8.05 2.27
CA LEU A 62 6.01 8.63 2.85
C LEU A 62 5.63 7.86 4.10
N ALA A 63 5.47 8.55 5.21
CA ALA A 63 4.94 7.99 6.44
C ALA A 63 3.42 8.19 6.49
N SER A 64 2.71 7.13 6.83
CA SER A 64 1.26 7.16 7.07
C SER A 64 0.95 6.49 8.40
N ARG A 65 0.18 7.17 9.24
CA ARG A 65 -0.30 6.62 10.51
C ARG A 65 -1.64 5.94 10.27
N PHE A 66 -1.75 4.73 10.80
CA PHE A 66 -2.95 3.91 10.70
C PHE A 66 -3.56 3.66 12.07
N VAL A 67 -4.89 3.57 12.10
CA VAL A 67 -5.66 3.18 13.29
C VAL A 67 -6.69 2.14 12.86
N VAL A 68 -6.78 1.03 13.58
CA VAL A 68 -7.82 0.01 13.39
C VAL A 68 -9.14 0.56 13.89
N THR A 69 -10.13 0.65 13.01
CA THR A 69 -11.45 1.23 13.31
C THR A 69 -12.57 0.20 13.38
N ALA A 70 -12.39 -0.96 12.74
CA ALA A 70 -13.27 -2.11 12.91
C ALA A 70 -12.48 -3.41 12.80
N ALA A 71 -12.82 -4.40 13.66
CA ALA A 71 -12.22 -5.72 13.64
C ALA A 71 -13.22 -6.74 14.19
N GLU A 72 -13.88 -7.46 13.32
CA GLU A 72 -14.78 -8.57 13.60
C GLU A 72 -14.23 -9.84 12.94
N ARG A 73 -13.48 -10.61 13.72
CA ARG A 73 -12.80 -11.80 13.20
C ARG A 73 -13.80 -12.94 12.96
N PRO A 74 -13.75 -13.59 11.82
CA PRO A 74 -12.87 -13.41 10.67
C PRO A 74 -13.51 -12.60 9.53
N ARG A 75 -14.50 -11.74 9.76
CA ARG A 75 -15.40 -11.20 8.74
C ARG A 75 -15.01 -9.82 8.22
N ILE A 76 -14.63 -8.91 9.11
CA ILE A 76 -14.39 -7.49 8.76
C ILE A 76 -13.12 -7.01 9.44
N PHE A 77 -12.25 -6.39 8.66
CA PHE A 77 -11.12 -5.62 9.16
C PHE A 77 -11.07 -4.25 8.48
N GLN A 78 -11.03 -3.18 9.27
CA GLN A 78 -10.97 -1.83 8.74
C GLN A 78 -9.88 -1.00 9.42
N VAL A 79 -9.10 -0.29 8.62
CA VAL A 79 -8.11 0.67 9.08
C VAL A 79 -8.30 2.02 8.41
N ASN A 80 -8.14 3.08 9.17
CA ASN A 80 -8.04 4.44 8.66
C ASN A 80 -6.58 4.87 8.70
N GLY A 81 -6.08 5.37 7.57
CA GLY A 81 -4.75 5.93 7.41
C GLY A 81 -4.80 7.44 7.23
N THR A 82 -3.85 8.13 7.82
CA THR A 82 -3.63 9.58 7.62
C THR A 82 -2.19 9.83 7.24
N THR A 83 -1.98 10.72 6.30
CA THR A 83 -0.67 11.22 5.89
C THR A 83 -0.73 12.75 5.82
N SER A 84 0.37 13.43 5.52
CA SER A 84 0.39 14.89 5.40
C SER A 84 -0.65 15.40 4.40
N GLY A 85 -1.80 15.86 4.92
CA GLY A 85 -2.90 16.46 4.14
C GLY A 85 -3.82 15.48 3.39
N GLY A 86 -3.68 14.16 3.61
CA GLY A 86 -4.54 13.15 2.99
C GLY A 86 -5.01 12.10 3.97
N TRP A 87 -5.98 11.30 3.53
CA TRP A 87 -6.50 10.17 4.29
C TRP A 87 -6.83 9.01 3.38
N ALA A 88 -6.92 7.82 3.98
CA ALA A 88 -7.35 6.61 3.30
C ALA A 88 -8.07 5.68 4.27
N ARG A 89 -9.06 4.94 3.79
CA ARG A 89 -9.77 3.91 4.54
C ARG A 89 -9.70 2.60 3.76
N TRP A 90 -9.16 1.59 4.38
CA TRP A 90 -9.20 0.22 3.88
C TRP A 90 -10.25 -0.57 4.63
N THR A 91 -11.17 -1.16 3.90
CA THR A 91 -12.16 -2.11 4.44
C THR A 91 -11.96 -3.44 3.73
N THR A 92 -11.69 -4.48 4.50
CA THR A 92 -11.59 -5.84 4.01
C THR A 92 -12.73 -6.66 4.61
N MET A 93 -13.55 -7.24 3.75
CA MET A 93 -14.60 -8.20 4.11
C MET A 93 -14.16 -9.59 3.69
N LEU A 94 -14.38 -10.57 4.55
CA LEU A 94 -14.01 -11.97 4.32
C LEU A 94 -15.25 -12.84 4.45
N GLU A 95 -15.52 -13.61 3.42
CA GLU A 95 -16.58 -14.62 3.41
C GLU A 95 -15.97 -16.01 3.33
N PRO A 96 -16.17 -16.87 4.34
CA PRO A 96 -15.78 -18.27 4.27
C PRO A 96 -16.48 -18.98 3.08
N ASP A 97 -15.73 -19.79 2.36
CA ASP A 97 -16.21 -20.53 1.20
C ASP A 97 -15.52 -21.91 1.15
N GLY A 98 -16.19 -22.92 1.72
CA GLY A 98 -15.61 -24.25 1.88
C GLY A 98 -14.37 -24.26 2.77
N SER A 99 -13.24 -24.74 2.24
CA SER A 99 -11.94 -24.73 2.92
C SER A 99 -11.19 -23.39 2.79
N GLY A 100 -11.69 -22.48 1.95
CA GLY A 100 -11.09 -21.19 1.66
C GLY A 100 -11.97 -20.02 2.08
N CYS A 101 -11.67 -18.85 1.51
CA CYS A 101 -12.50 -17.66 1.65
C CYS A 101 -12.41 -16.76 0.42
N THR A 102 -13.41 -15.92 0.26
CA THR A 102 -13.36 -14.79 -0.67
C THR A 102 -13.17 -13.52 0.12
N ILE A 103 -12.20 -12.71 -0.25
CA ILE A 103 -12.01 -11.38 0.31
C ILE A 103 -12.48 -10.33 -0.69
N GLU A 104 -13.23 -9.34 -0.20
CA GLU A 104 -13.53 -8.10 -0.91
C GLU A 104 -12.81 -6.97 -0.20
N VAL A 105 -11.98 -6.24 -0.93
CA VAL A 105 -11.22 -5.12 -0.39
C VAL A 105 -11.65 -3.85 -1.08
N ARG A 106 -11.94 -2.85 -0.26
CA ARG A 106 -12.30 -1.50 -0.70
C ARG A 106 -11.35 -0.49 -0.06
N LEU A 107 -10.74 0.33 -0.90
CA LEU A 107 -9.91 1.45 -0.52
C LEU A 107 -10.60 2.74 -0.95
N GLU A 108 -10.94 3.59 0.00
CA GLU A 108 -11.40 4.96 -0.21
C GLU A 108 -10.27 5.91 0.20
N TYR A 109 -9.96 6.92 -0.61
CA TYR A 109 -8.86 7.83 -0.29
C TYR A 109 -9.03 9.21 -0.88
N GLU A 110 -8.35 10.16 -0.24
CA GLU A 110 -8.15 11.51 -0.71
C GLU A 110 -6.69 11.90 -0.49
N LEU A 111 -6.02 12.29 -1.55
CA LEU A 111 -4.62 12.73 -1.51
C LEU A 111 -4.55 14.24 -1.68
N PRO A 112 -3.65 14.92 -0.97
CA PRO A 112 -3.44 16.36 -1.14
C PRO A 112 -2.90 16.68 -2.55
N GLY A 113 -3.25 17.85 -3.08
CA GLY A 113 -2.89 18.26 -4.44
C GLY A 113 -1.38 18.24 -4.73
N GLU A 114 -0.54 18.53 -3.73
CA GLU A 114 0.92 18.46 -3.84
C GLU A 114 1.43 17.02 -4.04
N ILE A 115 0.81 16.05 -3.38
CA ILE A 115 1.12 14.62 -3.59
C ILE A 115 0.58 14.17 -4.94
N VAL A 116 -0.60 14.63 -5.33
CA VAL A 116 -1.18 14.35 -6.65
C VAL A 116 -0.24 14.84 -7.76
N GLY A 117 0.32 16.04 -7.64
CA GLY A 117 1.29 16.58 -8.61
C GLY A 117 2.56 15.72 -8.73
N SER A 118 3.16 15.33 -7.61
CA SER A 118 4.37 14.49 -7.59
C SER A 118 4.11 13.04 -7.95
N LEU A 119 2.87 12.56 -7.81
CA LEU A 119 2.41 11.22 -8.17
C LEU A 119 1.72 11.17 -9.53
N PHE A 120 1.66 12.29 -10.27
CA PHE A 120 0.91 12.36 -11.54
C PHE A 120 1.33 11.24 -12.51
N GLY A 121 2.60 10.89 -12.56
CA GLY A 121 3.09 9.75 -13.32
C GLY A 121 2.65 8.38 -12.82
N LEU A 122 2.32 8.25 -11.52
CA LEU A 122 1.76 7.03 -10.92
C LEU A 122 0.24 6.97 -11.04
N LEU A 123 -0.40 8.16 -11.04
CA LEU A 123 -1.85 8.30 -11.13
C LEU A 123 -2.36 8.27 -12.58
N THR A 124 -1.49 8.51 -13.56
CA THR A 124 -1.84 8.39 -14.98
C THR A 124 -1.92 6.91 -15.40
N GLY A 125 -3.13 6.46 -15.63
CA GLY A 125 -3.42 5.11 -16.09
C GLY A 125 -3.62 4.09 -14.95
N ASN A 126 -3.84 2.83 -15.31
CA ASN A 126 -4.20 1.70 -14.45
C ASN A 126 -3.07 1.22 -13.50
N ARG A 127 -2.10 2.07 -13.15
CA ARG A 127 -0.92 1.64 -12.39
C ARG A 127 -1.20 1.45 -10.91
N ILE A 128 -1.89 2.41 -10.28
CA ILE A 128 -2.31 2.26 -8.86
C ILE A 128 -3.22 1.04 -8.72
N GLU A 129 -4.13 0.87 -9.67
CA GLU A 129 -5.01 -0.30 -9.67
C GLU A 129 -4.24 -1.62 -9.82
N ARG A 130 -3.20 -1.66 -10.68
CA ARG A 130 -2.32 -2.83 -10.82
C ARG A 130 -1.56 -3.14 -9.54
N GLU A 131 -0.96 -2.13 -8.88
CA GLU A 131 -0.24 -2.32 -7.62
C GLU A 131 -1.19 -2.72 -6.48
N PHE A 132 -2.39 -2.15 -6.45
CA PHE A 132 -3.42 -2.55 -5.51
C PHE A 132 -3.81 -4.01 -5.71
N ARG A 133 -4.06 -4.45 -6.94
CA ARG A 133 -4.36 -5.85 -7.26
C ARG A 133 -3.20 -6.77 -6.92
N ARG A 134 -1.97 -6.41 -7.29
CA ARG A 134 -0.75 -7.18 -7.01
C ARG A 134 -0.53 -7.39 -5.50
N THR A 135 -0.84 -6.39 -4.68
CA THR A 135 -0.80 -6.50 -3.23
C THR A 135 -1.64 -7.69 -2.74
N TYR A 136 -2.86 -7.83 -3.22
CA TYR A 136 -3.75 -8.90 -2.78
C TYR A 136 -3.47 -10.26 -3.45
N GLU A 137 -2.85 -10.29 -4.61
CA GLU A 137 -2.27 -11.51 -5.19
C GLU A 137 -1.09 -12.03 -4.35
N ASN A 138 -0.27 -11.13 -3.80
CA ASN A 138 0.78 -11.50 -2.86
C ASN A 138 0.21 -12.03 -1.54
N LEU A 139 -0.82 -11.39 -1.00
CA LEU A 139 -1.52 -11.88 0.20
C LEU A 139 -2.09 -13.29 -0.04
N LYS A 140 -2.73 -13.52 -1.20
CA LYS A 140 -3.23 -14.83 -1.60
C LYS A 140 -2.10 -15.87 -1.58
N ARG A 141 -1.01 -15.59 -2.26
CA ARG A 141 0.14 -16.50 -2.30
C ARG A 141 0.71 -16.77 -0.90
N LEU A 142 0.90 -15.74 -0.07
CA LEU A 142 1.38 -15.91 1.29
C LEU A 142 0.44 -16.79 2.13
N ALA A 143 -0.87 -16.56 2.03
CA ALA A 143 -1.85 -17.34 2.77
C ALA A 143 -1.92 -18.82 2.33
N GLU A 144 -1.75 -19.09 1.04
CA GLU A 144 -1.87 -20.44 0.47
C GLU A 144 -0.58 -21.25 0.59
N THR A 145 0.60 -20.61 0.52
CA THR A 145 1.90 -21.31 0.43
C THR A 145 2.83 -21.02 1.60
N GLY A 146 2.53 -20.04 2.44
CA GLY A 146 3.44 -19.53 3.47
C GLY A 146 4.66 -18.78 2.92
N THR A 147 4.69 -18.51 1.59
CA THR A 147 5.83 -17.85 0.95
C THR A 147 5.56 -16.34 0.83
N ALA A 148 6.37 -15.55 1.52
CA ALA A 148 6.33 -14.09 1.42
C ALA A 148 6.63 -13.60 -0.01
N ALA A 149 6.17 -12.41 -0.34
CA ALA A 149 6.56 -11.75 -1.59
C ALA A 149 8.07 -11.46 -1.56
N ASP A 150 8.73 -11.65 -2.71
CA ASP A 150 10.15 -11.35 -2.85
C ASP A 150 10.39 -9.85 -2.64
N PRO A 151 11.19 -9.44 -1.63
CA PRO A 151 11.47 -8.04 -1.37
C PRO A 151 12.12 -7.32 -2.58
N ALA A 152 12.92 -8.04 -3.36
CA ALA A 152 13.55 -7.49 -4.57
C ALA A 152 12.50 -7.15 -5.64
N ARG A 153 11.43 -7.94 -5.76
CA ARG A 153 10.30 -7.66 -6.66
C ARG A 153 9.37 -6.55 -6.14
N LEU A 154 9.35 -6.34 -4.82
CA LEU A 154 8.63 -5.23 -4.20
C LEU A 154 9.37 -3.91 -4.37
N ALA A 155 10.70 -3.98 -4.48
CA ALA A 155 11.62 -2.85 -4.60
C ALA A 155 12.03 -2.56 -6.06
N GLU A 156 11.51 -3.29 -7.07
CA GLU A 156 11.84 -2.99 -8.47
C GLU A 156 11.47 -1.52 -8.77
N PRO A 157 12.48 -0.69 -9.11
CA PRO A 157 12.22 0.69 -9.49
C PRO A 157 11.33 0.65 -10.73
N THR A 158 10.20 1.30 -10.61
CA THR A 158 9.34 1.48 -11.77
C THR A 158 10.09 2.33 -12.79
N PRO A 159 9.94 2.11 -14.13
CA PRO A 159 10.69 2.78 -15.19
C PRO A 159 10.70 4.31 -15.22
N ILE A 160 10.19 4.97 -14.20
CA ILE A 160 10.18 6.43 -14.04
C ILE A 160 11.52 6.96 -13.48
N GLU A 161 12.32 6.14 -12.78
CA GLU A 161 13.65 6.61 -12.32
C GLU A 161 14.61 6.90 -13.50
N SER A 162 14.41 6.27 -14.64
CA SER A 162 15.22 6.58 -15.85
C SER A 162 14.72 7.79 -16.63
N ALA A 163 13.52 8.31 -16.37
CA ALA A 163 12.97 9.46 -17.07
C ALA A 163 13.21 10.79 -16.35
N LEU A 164 13.56 10.75 -15.06
CA LEU A 164 13.82 11.95 -14.26
C LEU A 164 15.31 12.31 -14.13
N SER A 165 16.20 11.48 -14.68
CA SER A 165 17.65 11.74 -14.66
C SER A 165 18.16 12.50 -15.89
N TYR A 166 17.27 13.03 -16.74
CA TYR A 166 17.66 13.69 -18.01
C TYR A 166 17.39 15.20 -18.05
N GLU A 167 17.01 15.87 -16.95
CA GLU A 167 16.68 17.31 -16.98
C GLU A 167 17.52 18.19 -16.04
N ASP A 168 18.77 17.81 -15.70
CA ASP A 168 19.67 18.67 -14.89
C ASP A 168 21.04 18.93 -15.51
N GLU A 169 21.17 18.87 -16.85
CA GLU A 169 22.41 19.31 -17.52
C GLU A 169 22.12 20.26 -18.68
N ASP A 170 21.61 21.47 -18.41
CA ASP A 170 21.72 22.60 -19.35
C ASP A 170 21.32 23.92 -18.69
N GLU A 171 22.01 24.36 -17.62
CA GLU A 171 22.08 25.78 -17.21
C GLU A 171 23.41 26.13 -16.55
N GLU A 172 24.51 25.96 -17.28
CA GLU A 172 25.72 26.71 -17.02
C GLU A 172 26.39 27.12 -18.35
N GLY A 173 26.13 28.32 -18.79
CA GLY A 173 26.87 28.83 -19.93
C GLY A 173 26.34 30.07 -20.58
N GLU A 174 26.12 31.16 -19.85
CA GLU A 174 26.19 32.48 -20.50
C GLU A 174 26.42 33.60 -19.45
N GLN A 175 27.65 33.74 -19.03
CA GLN A 175 28.16 35.03 -18.52
C GLN A 175 29.56 35.26 -19.07
N LEU A 176 29.68 36.40 -19.69
CA LEU A 176 30.92 37.15 -19.99
C LEU A 176 31.10 37.41 -21.50
N ALA A 177 30.57 38.55 -21.90
CA ALA A 177 31.30 39.51 -22.75
C ALA A 177 30.51 40.80 -22.92
N THR A 178 30.75 41.79 -22.12
CA THR A 178 30.65 43.20 -22.55
C THR A 178 31.71 44.03 -21.83
N ASN A 179 32.56 44.45 -22.67
CA ASN A 179 33.44 45.58 -22.44
C ASN A 179 32.70 46.87 -22.86
#